data_402f8aed90311c42e324f142a93b0be8
#
_entry.id   402f8aed90311c42e324f142a93b0be8
#
_cell.length_a   1.000
_cell.length_b   1.000
_cell.length_c   1.000
_cell.angle_alpha   90.00
_cell.angle_beta   90.00
_cell.angle_gamma   90.00
#
_symmetry.space_group_name_H-M   'P 1'
#
loop_
_entity.id
_entity.type
_entity.pdbx_description
1 polymer ?
#
loop_
_entity_poly.entity_id
_entity_poly.type
_entity_poly.pdbx_seq_one_letter_code
_entity_poly.pdbx_strand_id
1 'polypeptide(L)'
;MIHFGIIGAGDIARKFADAVRQLDNAEVIAVASKSLDRAQEWATREHIPSYYGNYAELLASPRIDTVYIATTTNAHYDNILQCLQAGKHVLCEKSLVRSAHEALTVCSLAKQKNLFLMEAMWTRFLPKTTTAKQWIREGRIGKVKLMQATIGWKADPVYNKRLFDPALGGGSLYDLGIYPLEVLPYLVDEKILDMGAFVARHSTGVDDLVSMNLQLESCIANLQCSFTTKMPEDAYIYGEDIFAFLKCTLVLGQNCITVPMSALIPLTAVKKMDLFMKWQRSFAASKTDY
;
A
#
# COMPACT_ATOMS: atom_id res chain seq x y z
N MET A 1 -7.46 -14.75 -18.52
CA MET A 1 -7.20 -15.19 -17.14
C MET A 1 -5.81 -14.73 -16.76
N ILE A 2 -5.63 -14.05 -15.63
CA ILE A 2 -4.31 -13.65 -15.12
C ILE A 2 -3.89 -14.67 -14.07
N HIS A 3 -2.70 -15.26 -14.26
CA HIS A 3 -2.17 -16.26 -13.35
C HIS A 3 -1.11 -15.64 -12.44
N PHE A 4 -1.42 -15.55 -11.15
CA PHE A 4 -0.49 -15.04 -10.16
C PHE A 4 0.39 -16.13 -9.56
N GLY A 5 1.69 -15.81 -9.45
CA GLY A 5 2.59 -16.45 -8.51
C GLY A 5 2.82 -15.55 -7.30
N ILE A 6 2.97 -16.12 -6.11
CA ILE A 6 3.25 -15.36 -4.88
C ILE A 6 4.67 -15.65 -4.41
N ILE A 7 5.46 -14.62 -4.14
CA ILE A 7 6.74 -14.69 -3.46
C ILE A 7 6.56 -14.23 -2.02
N GLY A 8 6.70 -15.15 -1.06
CA GLY A 8 6.49 -14.91 0.37
C GLY A 8 5.18 -15.51 0.90
N ALA A 9 5.28 -16.51 1.77
CA ALA A 9 4.18 -17.26 2.37
C ALA A 9 3.79 -16.69 3.74
N GLY A 10 3.26 -15.47 3.77
CA GLY A 10 2.85 -14.74 4.99
C GLY A 10 1.36 -14.43 5.03
N ASP A 11 0.93 -13.68 6.06
CA ASP A 11 -0.47 -13.30 6.25
C ASP A 11 -0.99 -12.36 5.16
N ILE A 12 -0.17 -11.42 4.69
CA ILE A 12 -0.58 -10.53 3.61
C ILE A 12 -0.76 -11.28 2.28
N ALA A 13 0.06 -12.31 2.04
CA ALA A 13 -0.09 -13.21 0.90
C ALA A 13 -1.43 -13.96 0.93
N ARG A 14 -1.85 -14.42 2.13
CA ARG A 14 -3.17 -15.05 2.31
C ARG A 14 -4.30 -14.09 1.98
N LYS A 15 -4.26 -12.87 2.52
CA LYS A 15 -5.27 -11.85 2.23
C LYS A 15 -5.36 -11.51 0.73
N PHE A 16 -4.23 -11.49 0.06
CA PHE A 16 -4.19 -11.31 -1.39
C PHE A 16 -4.83 -12.50 -2.12
N ALA A 17 -4.49 -13.74 -1.74
CA ALA A 17 -5.09 -14.94 -2.34
C ALA A 17 -6.61 -14.97 -2.13
N ASP A 18 -7.10 -14.62 -0.92
CA ASP A 18 -8.52 -14.51 -0.61
C ASP A 18 -9.23 -13.50 -1.51
N ALA A 19 -8.59 -12.37 -1.78
CA ALA A 19 -9.13 -11.35 -2.67
C ALA A 19 -9.16 -11.80 -4.13
N VAL A 20 -8.10 -12.45 -4.61
CA VAL A 20 -8.04 -12.96 -5.99
C VAL A 20 -9.10 -14.03 -6.25
N ARG A 21 -9.44 -14.88 -5.27
CA ARG A 21 -10.52 -15.87 -5.38
C ARG A 21 -11.90 -15.29 -5.69
N GLN A 22 -12.10 -13.99 -5.43
CA GLN A 22 -13.37 -13.31 -5.72
C GLN A 22 -13.45 -12.77 -7.15
N LEU A 23 -12.45 -13.06 -7.98
CA LEU A 23 -12.33 -12.52 -9.33
C LEU A 23 -12.53 -13.63 -10.37
N ASP A 24 -13.31 -13.32 -11.40
CA ASP A 24 -13.61 -14.27 -12.49
C ASP A 24 -12.49 -14.35 -13.53
N ASN A 25 -11.52 -13.42 -13.49
CA ASN A 25 -10.48 -13.26 -14.51
C ASN A 25 -9.05 -13.35 -13.98
N ALA A 26 -8.86 -13.83 -12.74
CA ALA A 26 -7.55 -14.00 -12.13
C ALA A 26 -7.54 -15.17 -11.14
N GLU A 27 -6.41 -15.84 -11.02
CA GLU A 27 -6.19 -16.91 -10.03
C GLU A 27 -4.76 -16.90 -9.49
N VAL A 28 -4.59 -17.37 -8.26
CA VAL A 28 -3.26 -17.67 -7.69
C VAL A 28 -2.95 -19.14 -7.95
N ILE A 29 -1.94 -19.41 -8.76
CA ILE A 29 -1.60 -20.77 -9.16
C ILE A 29 -0.34 -21.33 -8.49
N ALA A 30 0.45 -20.46 -7.83
CA ALA A 30 1.69 -20.88 -7.21
C ALA A 30 2.10 -19.97 -6.05
N VAL A 31 2.84 -20.54 -5.10
CA VAL A 31 3.55 -19.80 -4.04
C VAL A 31 4.99 -20.26 -3.93
N ALA A 32 5.90 -19.35 -3.63
CA ALA A 32 7.29 -19.67 -3.33
C ALA A 32 7.72 -19.09 -1.97
N SER A 33 8.52 -19.85 -1.25
CA SER A 33 9.19 -19.45 -0.02
C SER A 33 10.65 -19.89 -0.07
N LYS A 34 11.51 -19.31 0.79
CA LYS A 34 12.89 -19.79 0.98
C LYS A 34 12.98 -21.16 1.66
N SER A 35 11.86 -21.70 2.14
CA SER A 35 11.70 -23.05 2.68
C SER A 35 10.63 -23.77 1.90
N LEU A 36 10.95 -24.96 1.37
CA LEU A 36 10.00 -25.79 0.65
C LEU A 36 8.84 -26.22 1.55
N ASP A 37 9.14 -26.65 2.76
CA ASP A 37 8.13 -27.08 3.75
C ASP A 37 7.13 -25.96 4.04
N ARG A 38 7.63 -24.75 4.29
CA ARG A 38 6.77 -23.58 4.51
C ARG A 38 5.92 -23.25 3.29
N ALA A 39 6.46 -23.37 2.08
CA ALA A 39 5.70 -23.14 0.85
C ALA A 39 4.62 -24.21 0.69
N GLN A 40 4.92 -25.47 0.98
CA GLN A 40 3.99 -26.59 0.91
C GLN A 40 2.87 -26.48 1.94
N GLU A 41 3.19 -26.21 3.19
CA GLU A 41 2.19 -26.01 4.26
C GLU A 41 1.24 -24.88 3.91
N TRP A 42 1.79 -23.75 3.46
CA TRP A 42 1.01 -22.58 3.08
C TRP A 42 0.12 -22.89 1.88
N ALA A 43 0.66 -23.51 0.81
CA ALA A 43 -0.09 -23.88 -0.37
C ALA A 43 -1.23 -24.85 -0.07
N THR A 44 -0.98 -25.85 0.79
CA THR A 44 -1.99 -26.81 1.22
C THR A 44 -3.13 -26.11 1.98
N ARG A 45 -2.78 -25.24 2.93
CA ARG A 45 -3.78 -24.49 3.73
C ARG A 45 -4.62 -23.55 2.87
N GLU A 46 -3.99 -22.87 1.93
CA GLU A 46 -4.64 -21.88 1.07
C GLU A 46 -5.14 -22.49 -0.27
N HIS A 47 -5.09 -23.82 -0.44
CA HIS A 47 -5.55 -24.52 -1.64
C HIS A 47 -4.90 -24.00 -2.94
N ILE A 48 -3.59 -23.69 -2.90
CA ILE A 48 -2.82 -23.25 -4.06
C ILE A 48 -2.20 -24.48 -4.75
N PRO A 49 -2.36 -24.64 -6.08
CA PRO A 49 -2.00 -25.91 -6.76
C PRO A 49 -0.50 -26.20 -6.85
N SER A 50 0.36 -25.17 -6.80
CA SER A 50 1.81 -25.35 -6.94
C SER A 50 2.59 -24.61 -5.87
N TYR A 51 3.72 -25.20 -5.43
CA TYR A 51 4.60 -24.56 -4.44
C TYR A 51 6.07 -24.84 -4.78
N TYR A 52 6.94 -23.87 -4.39
CA TYR A 52 8.36 -23.92 -4.71
C TYR A 52 9.20 -23.52 -3.49
N GLY A 53 10.35 -24.20 -3.31
CA GLY A 53 11.31 -23.93 -2.22
C GLY A 53 12.26 -22.77 -2.51
N ASN A 54 12.21 -22.21 -3.72
CA ASN A 54 12.96 -21.04 -4.12
C ASN A 54 12.20 -20.20 -5.16
N TYR A 55 12.62 -18.96 -5.33
CA TYR A 55 11.92 -18.02 -6.21
C TYR A 55 12.23 -18.27 -7.70
N ALA A 56 13.42 -18.78 -8.02
CA ALA A 56 13.82 -19.02 -9.41
C ALA A 56 12.95 -20.07 -10.09
N GLU A 57 12.58 -21.14 -9.38
CA GLU A 57 11.66 -22.15 -9.90
C GLU A 57 10.27 -21.59 -10.21
N LEU A 58 9.72 -20.75 -9.31
CA LEU A 58 8.45 -20.07 -9.55
C LEU A 58 8.55 -19.17 -10.80
N LEU A 59 9.63 -18.39 -10.91
CA LEU A 59 9.85 -17.46 -12.01
C LEU A 59 10.07 -18.17 -13.36
N ALA A 60 10.62 -19.36 -13.35
CA ALA A 60 10.80 -20.19 -14.56
C ALA A 60 9.49 -20.76 -15.13
N SER A 61 8.41 -20.75 -14.36
CA SER A 61 7.11 -21.25 -14.81
C SER A 61 6.52 -20.38 -15.95
N PRO A 62 6.26 -20.93 -17.14
CA PRO A 62 5.63 -20.20 -18.24
C PRO A 62 4.14 -19.88 -17.97
N ARG A 63 3.53 -20.55 -16.99
CA ARG A 63 2.12 -20.39 -16.65
C ARG A 63 1.86 -19.14 -15.78
N ILE A 64 2.90 -18.56 -15.20
CA ILE A 64 2.76 -17.37 -14.33
C ILE A 64 2.96 -16.11 -15.16
N ASP A 65 1.98 -15.23 -15.16
CA ASP A 65 2.03 -13.94 -15.85
C ASP A 65 2.54 -12.83 -14.95
N THR A 66 2.05 -12.84 -13.71
CA THR A 66 2.26 -11.76 -12.72
C THR A 66 2.72 -12.34 -11.40
N VAL A 67 3.65 -11.67 -10.75
CA VAL A 67 4.14 -12.05 -9.43
C VAL A 67 3.70 -11.02 -8.40
N TYR A 68 3.04 -11.51 -7.34
CA TYR A 68 2.79 -10.74 -6.13
C TYR A 68 3.91 -10.95 -5.13
N ILE A 69 4.61 -9.87 -4.77
CA ILE A 69 5.73 -9.92 -3.82
C ILE A 69 5.21 -9.52 -2.44
N ALA A 70 5.22 -10.48 -1.52
CA ALA A 70 4.71 -10.39 -0.15
C ALA A 70 5.81 -10.67 0.90
N THR A 71 7.03 -10.28 0.59
CA THR A 71 8.20 -10.42 1.47
C THR A 71 8.35 -9.21 2.40
N THR A 72 9.42 -9.17 3.18
CA THR A 72 9.81 -7.98 3.94
C THR A 72 10.42 -6.92 3.01
N THR A 73 10.28 -5.65 3.37
CA THR A 73 10.66 -4.50 2.52
C THR A 73 12.11 -4.54 2.05
N ASN A 74 13.04 -5.03 2.88
CA ASN A 74 14.44 -5.16 2.52
C ASN A 74 14.71 -6.13 1.35
N ALA A 75 13.78 -7.06 1.07
CA ALA A 75 13.91 -8.02 -0.01
C ALA A 75 13.18 -7.60 -1.29
N HIS A 76 12.40 -6.53 -1.26
CA HIS A 76 11.58 -6.11 -2.40
C HIS A 76 12.41 -5.80 -3.63
N TYR A 77 13.46 -4.98 -3.48
CA TYR A 77 14.31 -4.55 -4.59
C TYR A 77 14.85 -5.73 -5.41
N ASP A 78 15.50 -6.68 -4.76
CA ASP A 78 16.09 -7.85 -5.42
C ASP A 78 15.01 -8.75 -6.04
N ASN A 79 13.89 -8.95 -5.33
CA ASN A 79 12.78 -9.75 -5.83
C ASN A 79 12.11 -9.10 -7.05
N ILE A 80 11.93 -7.78 -7.07
CA ILE A 80 11.39 -7.05 -8.22
C ILE A 80 12.33 -7.22 -9.42
N LEU A 81 13.64 -7.03 -9.23
CA LEU A 81 14.62 -7.19 -10.32
C LEU A 81 14.55 -8.60 -10.92
N GLN A 82 14.54 -9.65 -10.08
CA GLN A 82 14.43 -11.04 -10.54
C GLN A 82 13.15 -11.29 -11.33
N CYS A 83 12.00 -10.80 -10.86
CA CYS A 83 10.72 -10.93 -11.54
C CYS A 83 10.74 -10.25 -12.92
N LEU A 84 11.20 -8.98 -12.97
CA LEU A 84 11.29 -8.23 -14.22
C LEU A 84 12.29 -8.85 -15.20
N GLN A 85 13.42 -9.36 -14.72
CA GLN A 85 14.41 -10.08 -15.55
C GLN A 85 13.82 -11.35 -16.14
N ALA A 86 13.01 -12.06 -15.38
CA ALA A 86 12.27 -13.26 -15.83
C ALA A 86 11.04 -12.95 -16.72
N GLY A 87 10.82 -11.67 -17.08
CA GLY A 87 9.70 -11.27 -17.93
C GLY A 87 8.32 -11.30 -17.25
N LYS A 88 8.28 -11.23 -15.92
CA LYS A 88 7.02 -11.24 -15.17
C LYS A 88 6.56 -9.83 -14.81
N HIS A 89 5.26 -9.58 -14.90
CA HIS A 89 4.62 -8.42 -14.31
C HIS A 89 4.71 -8.49 -12.78
N VAL A 90 4.75 -7.34 -12.11
CA VAL A 90 4.97 -7.28 -10.66
C VAL A 90 3.93 -6.42 -9.97
N LEU A 91 3.31 -6.98 -8.94
CA LEU A 91 2.62 -6.27 -7.88
C LEU A 91 3.41 -6.50 -6.59
N CYS A 92 3.98 -5.45 -6.01
CA CYS A 92 4.84 -5.57 -4.83
C CYS A 92 4.20 -4.88 -3.62
N GLU A 93 4.26 -5.53 -2.46
CA GLU A 93 3.83 -4.92 -1.20
C GLU A 93 4.53 -3.58 -0.92
N LYS A 94 3.85 -2.77 -0.14
CA LYS A 94 4.38 -1.49 0.36
C LYS A 94 5.42 -1.73 1.47
N SER A 95 6.40 -0.93 1.63
CA SER A 95 6.91 0.10 0.74
C SER A 95 7.66 -0.57 -0.40
N LEU A 96 7.48 -0.02 -1.60
CA LEU A 96 8.01 -0.66 -2.82
C LEU A 96 9.49 -1.04 -2.69
N VAL A 97 10.32 -0.07 -2.26
CA VAL A 97 11.76 -0.22 -2.03
C VAL A 97 12.22 0.78 -0.95
N ARG A 98 13.51 0.76 -0.60
CA ARG A 98 14.05 1.57 0.52
C ARG A 98 14.70 2.89 0.11
N SER A 99 14.88 3.14 -1.19
CA SER A 99 15.51 4.38 -1.65
C SER A 99 14.96 4.84 -3.00
N ALA A 100 15.08 6.14 -3.28
CA ALA A 100 14.71 6.71 -4.57
C ALA A 100 15.56 6.11 -5.71
N HIS A 101 16.83 5.79 -5.46
CA HIS A 101 17.70 5.13 -6.45
C HIS A 101 17.17 3.75 -6.83
N GLU A 102 16.81 2.92 -5.84
CA GLU A 102 16.20 1.61 -6.07
C GLU A 102 14.88 1.75 -6.86
N ALA A 103 14.03 2.72 -6.47
CA ALA A 103 12.76 2.97 -7.16
C ALA A 103 12.96 3.34 -8.63
N LEU A 104 13.86 4.27 -8.91
CA LEU A 104 14.20 4.67 -10.29
C LEU A 104 14.73 3.49 -11.11
N THR A 105 15.57 2.65 -10.50
CA THR A 105 16.14 1.47 -11.16
C THR A 105 15.05 0.48 -11.56
N VAL A 106 14.17 0.08 -10.64
CA VAL A 106 13.13 -0.92 -10.95
C VAL A 106 12.07 -0.36 -11.90
N CYS A 107 11.69 0.91 -11.76
CA CYS A 107 10.74 1.57 -12.68
C CYS A 107 11.32 1.67 -14.11
N SER A 108 12.60 2.02 -14.24
CA SER A 108 13.27 2.10 -15.52
C SER A 108 13.37 0.74 -16.21
N LEU A 109 13.71 -0.32 -15.44
CA LEU A 109 13.77 -1.68 -15.95
C LEU A 109 12.39 -2.18 -16.39
N ALA A 110 11.35 -1.93 -15.60
CA ALA A 110 9.99 -2.30 -15.96
C ALA A 110 9.55 -1.64 -17.27
N LYS A 111 9.82 -0.33 -17.39
CA LYS A 111 9.55 0.43 -18.63
C LYS A 111 10.34 -0.11 -19.83
N GLN A 112 11.63 -0.36 -19.66
CA GLN A 112 12.50 -0.90 -20.72
C GLN A 112 11.99 -2.26 -21.24
N LYS A 113 11.51 -3.11 -20.34
CA LYS A 113 10.99 -4.45 -20.66
C LYS A 113 9.51 -4.45 -21.07
N ASN A 114 8.85 -3.32 -21.05
CA ASN A 114 7.40 -3.20 -21.25
C ASN A 114 6.58 -4.09 -20.31
N LEU A 115 6.99 -4.12 -19.03
CA LEU A 115 6.35 -4.90 -17.98
C LEU A 115 5.63 -3.97 -17.01
N PHE A 116 4.52 -4.45 -16.46
CA PHE A 116 3.78 -3.77 -15.40
C PHE A 116 4.54 -3.91 -14.08
N LEU A 117 4.73 -2.80 -13.37
CA LEU A 117 5.21 -2.74 -11.99
C LEU A 117 4.31 -1.81 -11.20
N MET A 118 3.76 -2.28 -10.09
CA MET A 118 2.92 -1.47 -9.20
C MET A 118 3.23 -1.79 -7.73
N GLU A 119 3.26 -0.75 -6.90
CA GLU A 119 3.21 -0.87 -5.45
C GLU A 119 1.78 -1.17 -4.99
N ALA A 120 1.61 -2.12 -4.09
CA ALA A 120 0.31 -2.53 -3.56
C ALA A 120 -0.23 -1.50 -2.54
N MET A 121 -0.35 -0.26 -2.97
CA MET A 121 -0.89 0.84 -2.18
C MET A 121 -2.41 0.90 -2.33
N TRP A 122 -3.09 0.07 -1.60
CA TRP A 122 -4.54 -0.11 -1.65
C TRP A 122 -5.35 1.14 -1.28
N THR A 123 -4.79 2.08 -0.52
CA THR A 123 -5.46 3.33 -0.11
C THR A 123 -5.94 4.15 -1.30
N ARG A 124 -5.22 4.16 -2.43
CA ARG A 124 -5.62 4.85 -3.68
C ARG A 124 -6.95 4.37 -4.24
N PHE A 125 -7.31 3.14 -3.96
CA PHE A 125 -8.46 2.47 -4.56
C PHE A 125 -9.66 2.41 -3.62
N LEU A 126 -9.53 2.91 -2.40
CA LEU A 126 -10.66 3.02 -1.49
C LEU A 126 -11.72 3.97 -2.07
N PRO A 127 -13.01 3.60 -2.05
CA PRO A 127 -14.08 4.46 -2.57
C PRO A 127 -14.04 5.88 -2.03
N LYS A 128 -13.75 6.05 -0.73
CA LYS A 128 -13.63 7.37 -0.09
C LYS A 128 -12.42 8.18 -0.60
N THR A 129 -11.29 7.53 -0.90
CA THR A 129 -10.12 8.22 -1.43
C THR A 129 -10.35 8.63 -2.89
N THR A 130 -10.94 7.76 -3.69
CA THR A 130 -11.30 8.08 -5.08
C THR A 130 -12.38 9.16 -5.16
N THR A 131 -13.37 9.14 -4.26
CA THR A 131 -14.39 10.18 -4.17
C THR A 131 -13.77 11.52 -3.73
N ALA A 132 -12.88 11.52 -2.73
CA ALA A 132 -12.18 12.73 -2.31
C ALA A 132 -11.38 13.33 -3.46
N LYS A 133 -10.62 12.51 -4.22
CA LYS A 133 -9.90 12.97 -5.41
C LYS A 133 -10.83 13.58 -6.45
N GLN A 134 -11.96 12.92 -6.72
CA GLN A 134 -12.95 13.42 -7.65
C GLN A 134 -13.47 14.80 -7.21
N TRP A 135 -13.84 14.98 -5.96
CA TRP A 135 -14.38 16.25 -5.44
C TRP A 135 -13.35 17.38 -5.46
N ILE A 136 -12.07 17.07 -5.17
CA ILE A 136 -10.99 18.05 -5.32
C ILE A 136 -10.87 18.47 -6.79
N ARG A 137 -10.89 17.52 -7.73
CA ARG A 137 -10.82 17.81 -9.18
C ARG A 137 -12.03 18.60 -9.71
N GLU A 138 -13.20 18.38 -9.14
CA GLU A 138 -14.43 19.12 -9.44
C GLU A 138 -14.49 20.51 -8.78
N GLY A 139 -13.46 20.88 -7.98
CA GLY A 139 -13.39 22.15 -7.28
C GLY A 139 -14.39 22.33 -6.14
N ARG A 140 -14.98 21.24 -5.60
CA ARG A 140 -16.04 21.33 -4.57
C ARG A 140 -15.59 21.93 -3.25
N ILE A 141 -14.31 21.98 -2.99
CA ILE A 141 -13.72 22.59 -1.79
C ILE A 141 -12.85 23.79 -2.13
N GLY A 142 -12.89 24.28 -3.37
CA GLY A 142 -11.93 25.26 -3.86
C GLY A 142 -10.52 24.68 -3.96
N LYS A 143 -9.50 25.54 -4.01
CA LYS A 143 -8.10 25.08 -3.98
C LYS A 143 -7.75 24.51 -2.62
N VAL A 144 -7.05 23.38 -2.61
CA VAL A 144 -6.53 22.79 -1.36
C VAL A 144 -5.51 23.74 -0.74
N LYS A 145 -5.65 24.02 0.56
CA LYS A 145 -4.75 24.89 1.35
C LYS A 145 -3.98 24.15 2.41
N LEU A 146 -4.59 23.10 2.99
CA LEU A 146 -3.96 22.32 4.03
C LEU A 146 -4.39 20.87 3.93
N MET A 147 -3.43 19.95 4.07
CA MET A 147 -3.70 18.54 4.35
C MET A 147 -3.08 18.15 5.68
N GLN A 148 -3.86 17.53 6.54
CA GLN A 148 -3.38 16.92 7.78
C GLN A 148 -3.67 15.43 7.74
N ALA A 149 -2.67 14.61 8.00
CA ALA A 149 -2.85 13.17 8.02
C ALA A 149 -2.04 12.52 9.13
N THR A 150 -2.69 11.62 9.84
CA THR A 150 -2.08 10.89 10.96
C THR A 150 -2.36 9.40 10.81
N ILE A 151 -1.40 8.60 11.24
CA ILE A 151 -1.55 7.15 11.35
C ILE A 151 -0.64 6.65 12.48
N GLY A 152 -1.20 5.89 13.42
CA GLY A 152 -0.38 5.37 14.50
C GLY A 152 -1.09 4.35 15.36
N TRP A 153 -0.32 3.39 15.83
CA TRP A 153 -0.73 2.43 16.82
C TRP A 153 0.44 2.07 17.71
N LYS A 154 0.16 1.65 18.93
CA LYS A 154 1.21 1.24 19.85
C LYS A 154 1.70 -0.16 19.49
N ALA A 155 2.85 -0.24 18.83
CA ALA A 155 3.51 -1.50 18.53
C ALA A 155 4.29 -2.02 19.74
N ASP A 156 4.20 -3.33 19.97
CA ASP A 156 5.02 -3.99 20.99
C ASP A 156 6.28 -4.57 20.33
N PRO A 157 7.50 -4.11 20.70
CA PRO A 157 8.74 -4.60 20.10
C PRO A 157 8.98 -6.11 20.29
N VAL A 158 8.41 -6.72 21.33
CA VAL A 158 8.55 -8.16 21.58
C VAL A 158 7.77 -8.98 20.55
N TYR A 159 6.54 -8.56 20.25
CA TYR A 159 5.68 -9.26 19.29
C TYR A 159 5.90 -8.80 17.86
N ASN A 160 6.25 -7.53 17.66
CA ASN A 160 6.40 -6.91 16.34
C ASN A 160 7.88 -6.69 15.95
N LYS A 161 8.75 -7.65 16.24
CA LYS A 161 10.22 -7.56 16.07
C LYS A 161 10.63 -6.98 14.71
N ARG A 162 9.96 -7.39 13.63
CA ARG A 162 10.23 -6.90 12.27
C ARG A 162 10.15 -5.37 12.15
N LEU A 163 9.18 -4.75 12.84
CA LEU A 163 8.96 -3.30 12.77
C LEU A 163 10.08 -2.49 13.41
N PHE A 164 10.82 -3.11 14.32
CA PHE A 164 11.92 -2.50 15.06
C PHE A 164 13.30 -3.01 14.62
N ASP A 165 13.37 -3.77 13.53
CA ASP A 165 14.63 -4.28 12.96
C ASP A 165 15.03 -3.45 11.72
N PRO A 166 16.10 -2.64 11.78
CA PRO A 166 16.57 -1.86 10.65
C PRO A 166 17.04 -2.73 9.46
N ALA A 167 17.53 -3.96 9.72
CA ALA A 167 17.95 -4.88 8.67
C ALA A 167 16.77 -5.39 7.83
N LEU A 168 15.59 -5.45 8.42
CA LEU A 168 14.36 -5.86 7.74
C LEU A 168 13.57 -4.71 7.12
N GLY A 169 14.09 -3.48 7.19
CA GLY A 169 13.40 -2.28 6.75
C GLY A 169 12.31 -1.83 7.72
N GLY A 170 12.58 -1.99 9.04
CA GLY A 170 11.71 -1.49 10.09
C GLY A 170 11.66 0.03 10.13
N GLY A 171 10.77 0.57 10.96
CA GLY A 171 10.52 1.99 11.13
C GLY A 171 9.08 2.38 10.81
N SER A 172 8.58 3.36 11.57
CA SER A 172 7.20 3.84 11.43
C SER A 172 6.97 4.53 10.09
N LEU A 173 8.00 5.15 9.52
CA LEU A 173 7.90 5.83 8.24
C LEU A 173 7.65 4.83 7.09
N TYR A 174 8.41 3.75 7.01
CA TYR A 174 8.24 2.72 5.98
C TYR A 174 6.94 1.93 6.14
N ASP A 175 6.53 1.63 7.37
CA ASP A 175 5.36 0.78 7.59
C ASP A 175 4.04 1.56 7.60
N LEU A 176 4.02 2.74 8.20
CA LEU A 176 2.85 3.58 8.37
C LEU A 176 2.92 4.91 7.60
N GLY A 177 4.05 5.62 7.67
CA GLY A 177 4.19 6.94 7.05
C GLY A 177 4.05 6.94 5.54
N ILE A 178 4.28 5.78 4.90
CA ILE A 178 4.06 5.60 3.47
C ILE A 178 2.59 5.89 3.08
N TYR A 179 1.61 5.63 3.93
CA TYR A 179 0.20 5.88 3.64
C TYR A 179 -0.12 7.36 3.46
N PRO A 180 0.17 8.26 4.44
CA PRO A 180 -0.05 9.69 4.25
C PRO A 180 0.84 10.30 3.16
N LEU A 181 2.10 9.85 3.03
CA LEU A 181 3.02 10.30 1.99
C LEU A 181 2.54 9.98 0.58
N GLU A 182 1.87 8.86 0.41
CA GLU A 182 1.37 8.40 -0.88
C GLU A 182 0.02 9.03 -1.24
N VAL A 183 -0.86 9.22 -0.23
CA VAL A 183 -2.18 9.83 -0.44
C VAL A 183 -2.05 11.33 -0.77
N LEU A 184 -1.04 12.02 -0.23
CA LEU A 184 -0.82 13.44 -0.51
C LEU A 184 -0.68 13.73 -2.02
N PRO A 185 0.31 13.19 -2.76
CA PRO A 185 0.44 13.46 -4.20
C PRO A 185 -0.70 12.85 -5.03
N TYR A 186 -1.38 11.83 -4.48
CA TYR A 186 -2.56 11.28 -5.15
C TYR A 186 -3.75 12.24 -5.12
N LEU A 187 -3.97 12.94 -4.01
CA LEU A 187 -5.08 13.88 -3.84
C LEU A 187 -4.73 15.29 -4.33
N VAL A 188 -3.51 15.74 -4.04
CA VAL A 188 -3.02 17.09 -4.36
C VAL A 188 -1.92 16.93 -5.39
N ASP A 189 -2.26 17.16 -6.66
CA ASP A 189 -1.35 17.00 -7.80
C ASP A 189 -0.45 18.24 -7.96
N GLU A 190 0.38 18.50 -6.96
CA GLU A 190 1.32 19.63 -6.87
C GLU A 190 2.72 19.14 -6.51
N LYS A 191 3.73 19.92 -6.86
CA LYS A 191 5.11 19.65 -6.50
C LYS A 191 5.36 19.98 -5.03
N ILE A 192 6.12 19.13 -4.37
CA ILE A 192 6.69 19.42 -3.05
C ILE A 192 7.89 20.35 -3.28
N LEU A 193 7.85 21.54 -2.69
CA LEU A 193 8.89 22.57 -2.82
C LEU A 193 9.92 22.49 -1.68
N ASP A 194 9.45 22.15 -0.48
CA ASP A 194 10.28 22.04 0.72
C ASP A 194 9.69 21.06 1.72
N MET A 195 10.55 20.48 2.57
CA MET A 195 10.13 19.57 3.62
C MET A 195 11.03 19.64 4.85
N GLY A 196 10.41 19.50 6.02
CA GLY A 196 11.10 19.34 7.30
C GLY A 196 10.46 18.25 8.14
N ALA A 197 11.26 17.57 8.96
CA ALA A 197 10.75 16.51 9.81
C ALA A 197 11.44 16.47 11.18
N PHE A 198 10.68 16.09 12.20
CA PHE A 198 11.19 15.68 13.51
C PHE A 198 10.97 14.19 13.68
N VAL A 199 12.00 13.51 14.14
CA VAL A 199 12.04 12.04 14.22
C VAL A 199 12.45 11.62 15.63
N ALA A 200 11.58 10.88 16.32
CA ALA A 200 11.98 10.09 17.48
C ALA A 200 12.44 8.72 17.02
N ARG A 201 13.43 8.16 17.73
CA ARG A 201 14.01 6.86 17.37
C ARG A 201 13.91 5.88 18.51
N HIS A 202 13.57 4.66 18.17
CA HIS A 202 13.69 3.50 19.04
C HIS A 202 15.18 3.17 19.32
N SER A 203 15.45 2.46 20.40
CA SER A 203 16.83 2.03 20.78
C SER A 203 17.54 1.18 19.72
N THR A 204 16.82 0.54 18.80
CA THR A 204 17.36 -0.19 17.65
C THR A 204 17.81 0.71 16.50
N GLY A 205 17.53 2.01 16.57
CA GLY A 205 17.90 3.00 15.55
C GLY A 205 16.80 3.30 14.51
N VAL A 206 15.74 2.49 14.43
CA VAL A 206 14.58 2.81 13.55
C VAL A 206 13.82 4.01 14.07
N ASP A 207 13.13 4.71 13.21
CA ASP A 207 12.15 5.73 13.59
C ASP A 207 10.91 5.06 14.20
N ASP A 208 10.42 5.58 15.32
CA ASP A 208 9.20 5.11 15.98
C ASP A 208 8.11 6.18 16.08
N LEU A 209 8.47 7.44 15.83
CA LEU A 209 7.54 8.55 15.59
C LEU A 209 8.17 9.54 14.61
N VAL A 210 7.41 9.93 13.58
CA VAL A 210 7.82 10.94 12.61
C VAL A 210 6.72 11.98 12.46
N SER A 211 7.09 13.26 12.54
CA SER A 211 6.22 14.40 12.24
C SER A 211 6.86 15.21 11.11
N MET A 212 6.14 15.35 10.00
CA MET A 212 6.63 15.98 8.78
C MET A 212 5.75 17.18 8.41
N ASN A 213 6.40 18.24 7.93
CA ASN A 213 5.75 19.37 7.29
C ASN A 213 6.29 19.47 5.84
N LEU A 214 5.38 19.52 4.89
CA LEU A 214 5.72 19.64 3.47
C LEU A 214 5.06 20.91 2.92
N GLN A 215 5.83 21.71 2.21
CA GLN A 215 5.33 22.84 1.45
C GLN A 215 5.15 22.43 0.00
N LEU A 216 3.94 22.56 -0.54
CA LEU A 216 3.60 22.39 -1.92
C LEU A 216 3.43 23.75 -2.61
N GLU A 217 3.08 23.77 -3.88
CA GLU A 217 2.92 25.03 -4.63
C GLU A 217 1.81 25.93 -4.07
N SER A 218 0.70 25.38 -3.64
CA SER A 218 -0.46 26.15 -3.10
C SER A 218 -0.92 25.70 -1.72
N CYS A 219 -0.41 24.61 -1.18
CA CYS A 219 -0.84 24.08 0.11
C CYS A 219 0.33 23.62 1.00
N ILE A 220 0.00 23.41 2.28
CA ILE A 220 0.90 22.81 3.26
C ILE A 220 0.33 21.44 3.65
N ALA A 221 1.20 20.46 3.89
CA ALA A 221 0.81 19.17 4.46
C ALA A 221 1.53 18.92 5.79
N ASN A 222 0.76 18.48 6.79
CA ASN A 222 1.28 18.02 8.08
C ASN A 222 0.98 16.53 8.20
N LEU A 223 2.02 15.71 8.14
CA LEU A 223 1.90 14.27 8.12
C LEU A 223 2.59 13.65 9.33
N GLN A 224 1.94 12.70 9.99
CA GLN A 224 2.52 12.06 11.18
C GLN A 224 2.28 10.56 11.16
N CYS A 225 3.29 9.81 11.62
CA CYS A 225 3.15 8.37 11.86
C CYS A 225 3.84 7.96 13.16
N SER A 226 3.32 6.93 13.83
CA SER A 226 3.86 6.50 15.12
C SER A 226 3.63 5.02 15.42
N PHE A 227 4.66 4.38 16.01
CA PHE A 227 4.56 3.10 16.69
C PHE A 227 4.43 3.24 18.22
N THR A 228 4.52 4.45 18.76
CA THR A 228 4.54 4.69 20.21
C THR A 228 3.18 5.04 20.78
N THR A 229 2.26 5.53 19.95
CA THR A 229 0.94 5.95 20.38
C THR A 229 -0.13 5.67 19.33
N LYS A 230 -1.36 5.39 19.79
CA LYS A 230 -2.51 5.30 18.90
C LYS A 230 -2.92 6.69 18.44
N MET A 231 -3.01 6.85 17.12
CA MET A 231 -3.45 8.07 16.47
C MET A 231 -4.66 7.79 15.57
N PRO A 232 -5.45 8.80 15.19
CA PRO A 232 -6.42 8.65 14.11
C PRO A 232 -5.73 8.17 12.83
N GLU A 233 -6.39 7.31 12.07
CA GLU A 233 -5.88 6.81 10.78
C GLU A 233 -6.56 7.54 9.64
N ASP A 234 -6.54 8.87 9.70
CA ASP A 234 -7.34 9.74 8.84
C ASP A 234 -6.50 10.80 8.14
N ALA A 235 -6.97 11.25 6.99
CA ALA A 235 -6.52 12.45 6.31
C ALA A 235 -7.66 13.48 6.25
N TYR A 236 -7.34 14.72 6.59
CA TYR A 236 -8.24 15.89 6.51
C TYR A 236 -7.69 16.82 5.43
N ILE A 237 -8.52 17.20 4.47
CA ILE A 237 -8.17 18.09 3.38
C ILE A 237 -9.05 19.34 3.48
N TYR A 238 -8.42 20.49 3.58
CA TYR A 238 -9.07 21.78 3.73
C TYR A 238 -8.86 22.61 2.47
N GLY A 239 -9.96 23.09 1.90
CA GLY A 239 -9.96 23.97 0.72
C GLY A 239 -10.13 25.44 1.08
N GLU A 240 -10.18 26.29 0.05
CA GLU A 240 -10.45 27.74 0.19
C GLU A 240 -11.86 28.01 0.72
N ASP A 241 -12.82 27.15 0.43
CA ASP A 241 -14.19 27.30 0.86
C ASP A 241 -14.33 26.93 2.33
N ILE A 242 -14.69 27.88 3.17
CA ILE A 242 -14.64 27.84 4.63
C ILE A 242 -15.42 26.68 5.27
N PHE A 243 -16.35 26.07 4.56
CA PHE A 243 -17.23 25.02 5.09
C PHE A 243 -16.97 23.62 4.51
N ALA A 244 -15.92 23.43 3.72
CA ALA A 244 -15.64 22.15 3.10
C ALA A 244 -14.29 21.59 3.53
N PHE A 245 -14.32 20.47 4.22
CA PHE A 245 -13.16 19.59 4.40
C PHE A 245 -13.55 18.16 4.05
N LEU A 246 -12.57 17.40 3.61
CA LEU A 246 -12.74 15.99 3.32
C LEU A 246 -11.99 15.17 4.37
N LYS A 247 -12.63 14.13 4.86
CA LYS A 247 -12.00 13.16 5.75
C LYS A 247 -11.86 11.83 5.03
N CYS A 248 -10.63 11.37 4.86
CA CYS A 248 -10.32 10.06 4.31
C CYS A 248 -9.64 9.20 5.37
N THR A 249 -10.01 7.94 5.51
CA THR A 249 -9.26 7.01 6.32
C THR A 249 -8.10 6.44 5.51
N LEU A 250 -6.91 6.38 6.07
CA LEU A 250 -5.70 5.94 5.40
C LEU A 250 -5.58 4.41 5.36
N VAL A 251 -6.16 3.73 6.34
CA VAL A 251 -6.17 2.27 6.47
C VAL A 251 -7.60 1.78 6.65
N LEU A 252 -7.88 0.52 6.30
CA LEU A 252 -9.22 -0.07 6.42
C LEU A 252 -9.71 -0.04 7.87
N GLY A 253 -10.68 0.78 8.11
CA GLY A 253 -11.45 0.90 9.35
C GLY A 253 -12.74 1.65 9.06
N GLN A 254 -13.77 1.40 9.84
CA GLN A 254 -15.17 1.74 9.65
C GLN A 254 -15.51 3.03 8.88
N ASN A 255 -16.58 2.94 8.09
CA ASN A 255 -17.23 3.97 7.29
C ASN A 255 -17.30 5.36 7.95
N CYS A 256 -16.58 6.33 7.42
CA CYS A 256 -16.93 7.74 7.58
C CYS A 256 -16.28 8.59 6.48
N ILE A 257 -17.04 8.90 5.43
CA ILE A 257 -16.91 10.19 4.77
C ILE A 257 -17.84 11.09 5.55
N THR A 258 -17.33 12.00 6.36
CA THR A 258 -18.15 13.04 6.95
C THR A 258 -18.19 14.20 5.97
N VAL A 259 -19.31 14.34 5.33
CA VAL A 259 -19.63 15.46 4.42
C VAL A 259 -20.64 16.33 5.15
N PRO A 260 -20.58 17.66 5.06
CA PRO A 260 -21.74 18.46 5.43
C PRO A 260 -22.93 17.99 4.61
N MET A 261 -24.11 17.86 5.23
CA MET A 261 -25.33 17.22 4.68
C MET A 261 -25.84 17.82 3.35
N SER A 262 -25.24 18.87 2.83
CA SER A 262 -25.64 19.54 1.58
C SER A 262 -25.05 18.94 0.29
N ALA A 263 -24.20 17.89 0.37
CA ALA A 263 -23.44 17.37 -0.78
C ALA A 263 -23.67 15.88 -1.10
N LEU A 264 -24.76 15.26 -0.68
CA LEU A 264 -25.11 13.88 -0.99
C LEU A 264 -25.70 13.76 -2.39
N ILE A 265 -24.91 13.24 -3.33
CA ILE A 265 -25.38 12.79 -4.65
C ILE A 265 -25.01 11.30 -4.83
N PRO A 266 -25.90 10.47 -5.41
CA PRO A 266 -25.78 9.01 -5.40
C PRO A 266 -24.65 8.47 -6.30
N LEU A 267 -24.01 7.42 -5.82
CA LEU A 267 -22.95 6.66 -6.47
C LEU A 267 -23.54 5.70 -7.53
N THR A 268 -23.47 6.08 -8.79
CA THR A 268 -23.54 5.14 -9.90
C THR A 268 -22.50 5.53 -10.94
N ALA A 269 -21.42 4.76 -11.01
CA ALA A 269 -20.57 4.48 -12.17
C ALA A 269 -19.08 4.32 -11.81
N VAL A 270 -18.62 3.11 -11.54
CA VAL A 270 -17.20 2.74 -11.73
C VAL A 270 -17.13 1.31 -12.25
N LYS A 271 -17.04 1.16 -13.56
CA LYS A 271 -16.95 -0.14 -14.25
C LYS A 271 -15.59 -0.44 -14.88
N LYS A 272 -14.44 -0.05 -14.29
CA LYS A 272 -13.14 -0.39 -14.90
C LYS A 272 -11.96 -0.65 -13.95
N MET A 273 -12.19 -0.90 -12.66
CA MET A 273 -11.11 -1.26 -11.72
C MET A 273 -11.49 -2.45 -10.83
N ASP A 274 -12.15 -3.45 -11.42
CA ASP A 274 -12.75 -4.55 -10.65
C ASP A 274 -11.76 -5.41 -9.87
N LEU A 275 -10.55 -5.63 -10.37
CA LEU A 275 -9.58 -6.53 -9.76
C LEU A 275 -9.14 -6.04 -8.37
N PHE A 276 -8.71 -4.79 -8.28
CA PHE A 276 -8.17 -4.21 -7.05
C PHE A 276 -9.28 -3.78 -6.07
N MET A 277 -10.44 -3.37 -6.58
CA MET A 277 -11.59 -2.97 -5.76
C MET A 277 -12.24 -4.16 -5.04
N LYS A 278 -12.28 -5.33 -5.67
CA LYS A 278 -12.75 -6.57 -5.04
C LYS A 278 -11.76 -7.05 -3.96
N TRP A 279 -10.44 -6.94 -4.20
CA TRP A 279 -9.42 -7.19 -3.17
C TRP A 279 -9.62 -6.33 -1.93
N GLN A 280 -9.93 -5.04 -2.10
CA GLN A 280 -10.20 -4.14 -0.98
C GLN A 280 -11.46 -4.50 -0.18
N ARG A 281 -12.54 -4.93 -0.84
CA ARG A 281 -13.78 -5.33 -0.17
C ARG A 281 -13.56 -6.60 0.67
N SER A 282 -12.80 -7.55 0.17
CA SER A 282 -12.43 -8.77 0.91
C SER A 282 -11.55 -8.46 2.12
N PHE A 283 -10.59 -7.55 1.96
CA PHE A 283 -9.73 -7.11 3.05
C PHE A 283 -10.51 -6.38 4.16
N ALA A 284 -11.56 -5.63 3.80
CA ALA A 284 -12.44 -4.95 4.74
C ALA A 284 -13.31 -5.94 5.52
N ALA A 285 -13.83 -6.96 4.86
CA ALA A 285 -14.69 -7.98 5.48
C ALA A 285 -13.93 -8.86 6.48
N SER A 286 -12.61 -9.10 6.27
CA SER A 286 -11.81 -9.93 7.18
C SER A 286 -11.40 -9.27 8.51
N LYS A 287 -11.75 -7.98 8.72
CA LYS A 287 -11.43 -7.24 9.97
C LYS A 287 -12.58 -7.15 10.98
N THR A 288 -13.73 -7.75 10.71
CA THR A 288 -14.85 -7.73 11.64
C THR A 288 -14.77 -8.79 12.77
N ASP A 289 -13.71 -9.61 12.78
CA ASP A 289 -13.54 -10.72 13.75
C ASP A 289 -12.33 -10.55 14.69
N TYR A 290 -11.97 -9.28 15.05
CA TYR A 290 -10.99 -9.01 16.14
C TYR A 290 -11.41 -7.80 16.97
#